data_1170df261168fa05c78c66c18019e325
#
_entry.id   1170df261168fa05c78c66c18019e325
#
_cell.length_a   1.000
_cell.length_b   1.000
_cell.length_c   1.000
_cell.angle_alpha   90.00
_cell.angle_beta   90.00
_cell.angle_gamma   90.00
#
_symmetry.space_group_name_H-M   'P 1'
#
loop_
_entity.id
_entity.type
_entity.pdbx_description
1 polymer ?
#
loop_
_entity_poly.entity_id
_entity_poly.type
_entity_poly.pdbx_seq_one_letter_code
_entity_poly.pdbx_strand_id
1 'polypeptide(L)'
;MVDRKEDQSTQFRDTSSGNFEQAAKTATQTQVDPSLADAQTVAQSLGVDLNTGLSQAEAKRRLDKYGPNELASAPPVPKWKKFLEQFKDPLVYLLLAATGISLVAWFIERANAVPGAEGGEALPFDAIVIVLILIVNAVLGYIQESKAEAAVEALSSMTAPQTNVLRDGKIERINTVDVVPGDIIVLGEGDSVSADGRLFAAASLRIAEASLTGESVPVGKKTDTLAQAKALGDRANMVFNGTSVTQGTGRAIVTSTGMGTQVGKIADLLQATEDDETPLQKEMNYVSKILGSAVCIIAVVV
;
A
#
# COMPACT_ATOMS: atom_id res chain seq x y z
N MET A 1 -53.32 9.57 8.76
CA MET A 1 -52.38 10.62 8.39
C MET A 1 -51.05 10.11 8.87
N VAL A 2 -50.40 9.30 8.01
CA VAL A 2 -49.17 8.55 8.33
C VAL A 2 -48.02 9.27 7.64
N ASP A 3 -47.04 9.55 8.45
CA ASP A 3 -45.92 10.42 8.19
C ASP A 3 -44.86 9.77 7.30
N ARG A 4 -44.37 10.53 6.33
CA ARG A 4 -43.41 10.14 5.32
C ARG A 4 -42.06 10.72 5.75
N LYS A 5 -41.25 9.92 6.47
CA LYS A 5 -39.84 10.22 6.79
C LYS A 5 -39.00 8.97 6.77
N GLU A 6 -38.84 8.35 5.62
CA GLU A 6 -37.80 7.41 5.30
C GLU A 6 -37.54 7.58 3.80
N ASP A 7 -36.48 8.22 3.43
CA ASP A 7 -35.73 7.95 2.20
C ASP A 7 -34.70 9.06 1.88
N GLN A 8 -33.65 9.18 2.65
CA GLN A 8 -32.46 9.96 2.23
C GLN A 8 -31.13 9.34 2.60
N SER A 9 -31.09 8.16 3.22
CA SER A 9 -29.82 7.49 3.58
C SER A 9 -29.35 6.43 2.59
N THR A 10 -30.14 6.12 1.57
CA THR A 10 -29.86 5.04 0.62
C THR A 10 -29.24 5.52 -0.69
N GLN A 11 -29.22 6.80 -0.98
CA GLN A 11 -28.74 7.34 -2.26
C GLN A 11 -27.24 7.64 -2.31
N PHE A 12 -26.51 7.63 -1.18
CA PHE A 12 -25.06 7.91 -1.15
C PHE A 12 -24.16 6.66 -1.18
N ARG A 13 -24.76 5.47 -1.16
CA ARG A 13 -24.02 4.18 -1.15
C ARG A 13 -23.86 3.54 -2.53
N ASP A 14 -24.59 4.01 -3.53
CA ASP A 14 -24.71 3.30 -4.82
C ASP A 14 -23.78 3.84 -5.94
N THR A 15 -23.14 5.00 -5.74
CA THR A 15 -22.27 5.58 -6.79
C THR A 15 -20.81 5.17 -6.71
N SER A 16 -20.33 4.63 -5.57
CA SER A 16 -18.92 4.16 -5.46
C SER A 16 -18.76 2.71 -5.88
N SER A 17 -19.74 1.85 -5.62
CA SER A 17 -19.70 0.43 -6.04
C SER A 17 -19.85 0.25 -7.55
N GLY A 18 -20.62 1.12 -8.23
CA GLY A 18 -20.79 1.07 -9.69
C GLY A 18 -19.53 1.33 -10.50
N ASN A 19 -18.64 2.20 -10.02
CA ASN A 19 -17.39 2.51 -10.72
C ASN A 19 -16.33 1.42 -10.57
N PHE A 20 -16.27 0.71 -9.44
CA PHE A 20 -15.38 -0.42 -9.25
C PHE A 20 -15.83 -1.65 -10.04
N GLU A 21 -17.13 -1.90 -10.11
CA GLU A 21 -17.69 -3.01 -10.87
C GLU A 21 -17.61 -2.80 -12.38
N GLN A 22 -17.66 -1.55 -12.84
CA GLN A 22 -17.48 -1.19 -14.26
C GLN A 22 -16.01 -1.24 -14.66
N ALA A 23 -15.06 -0.87 -13.80
CA ALA A 23 -13.63 -1.04 -14.02
C ALA A 23 -13.24 -2.53 -14.06
N ALA A 24 -13.84 -3.37 -13.21
CA ALA A 24 -13.64 -4.82 -13.21
C ALA A 24 -14.24 -5.50 -14.45
N LYS A 25 -15.38 -5.02 -14.96
CA LYS A 25 -16.03 -5.56 -16.18
C LYS A 25 -15.34 -5.17 -17.49
N THR A 26 -14.59 -4.05 -17.51
CA THR A 26 -13.82 -3.65 -18.72
C THR A 26 -12.52 -4.45 -18.85
N ALA A 27 -12.09 -5.19 -17.83
CA ALA A 27 -10.93 -6.08 -17.85
C ALA A 27 -11.24 -7.51 -18.38
N THR A 28 -12.50 -7.84 -18.64
CA THR A 28 -12.89 -9.15 -19.20
C THR A 28 -12.99 -9.10 -20.72
N GLN A 29 -11.98 -8.60 -21.40
CA GLN A 29 -11.64 -9.13 -22.72
C GLN A 29 -11.08 -10.52 -22.45
N THR A 30 -11.56 -11.53 -23.18
CA THR A 30 -11.10 -12.92 -23.14
C THR A 30 -9.59 -12.95 -23.39
N GLN A 31 -8.81 -12.69 -22.37
CA GLN A 31 -7.35 -12.75 -22.45
C GLN A 31 -7.00 -14.22 -22.52
N VAL A 32 -6.65 -14.68 -23.70
CA VAL A 32 -6.04 -16.00 -23.89
C VAL A 32 -4.90 -16.13 -22.89
N ASP A 33 -4.90 -17.20 -22.06
CA ASP A 33 -3.80 -17.44 -21.12
C ASP A 33 -2.47 -17.38 -21.88
N PRO A 34 -1.56 -16.45 -21.58
CA PRO A 34 -0.33 -16.26 -22.33
C PRO A 34 0.56 -17.50 -22.39
N SER A 35 0.42 -18.42 -21.42
CA SER A 35 1.15 -19.67 -21.40
C SER A 35 0.68 -20.69 -22.45
N LEU A 36 -0.58 -20.57 -22.90
CA LEU A 36 -1.21 -21.43 -23.90
C LEU A 36 -1.10 -20.85 -25.32
N ALA A 37 -0.66 -19.59 -25.46
CA ALA A 37 -0.49 -18.93 -26.72
C ALA A 37 0.98 -18.96 -27.17
N ASP A 38 1.17 -18.99 -28.48
CA ASP A 38 2.47 -18.74 -29.08
C ASP A 38 2.92 -17.29 -28.80
N ALA A 39 4.23 -17.12 -28.56
CA ALA A 39 4.79 -15.81 -28.20
C ALA A 39 4.50 -14.72 -29.26
N GLN A 40 4.47 -15.09 -30.55
CA GLN A 40 4.10 -14.17 -31.63
C GLN A 40 2.66 -13.70 -31.52
N THR A 41 1.74 -14.60 -31.18
CA THR A 41 0.32 -14.30 -30.95
C THR A 41 0.16 -13.36 -29.73
N VAL A 42 0.92 -13.59 -28.66
CA VAL A 42 0.92 -12.69 -27.49
C VAL A 42 1.45 -11.31 -27.87
N ALA A 43 2.55 -11.24 -28.63
CA ALA A 43 3.10 -9.98 -29.12
C ALA A 43 2.10 -9.19 -29.97
N GLN A 44 1.42 -9.88 -30.91
CA GLN A 44 0.38 -9.27 -31.75
C GLN A 44 -0.80 -8.75 -30.91
N SER A 45 -1.27 -9.52 -29.95
CA SER A 45 -2.39 -9.11 -29.07
C SER A 45 -2.05 -7.87 -28.23
N LEU A 46 -0.77 -7.70 -27.88
CA LEU A 46 -0.27 -6.55 -27.15
C LEU A 46 0.25 -5.43 -28.07
N GLY A 47 0.23 -5.62 -29.40
CA GLY A 47 0.70 -4.65 -30.39
C GLY A 47 2.18 -4.29 -30.21
N VAL A 48 3.03 -5.29 -29.99
CA VAL A 48 4.48 -5.12 -29.82
C VAL A 48 5.27 -5.92 -30.86
N ASP A 49 6.36 -5.34 -31.35
CA ASP A 49 7.34 -6.04 -32.19
C ASP A 49 8.45 -6.63 -31.32
N LEU A 50 8.75 -7.93 -31.53
CA LEU A 50 9.72 -8.67 -30.70
C LEU A 50 11.17 -8.21 -30.91
N ASN A 51 11.47 -7.53 -32.03
CA ASN A 51 12.81 -7.07 -32.35
C ASN A 51 13.10 -5.65 -31.89
N THR A 52 12.07 -4.77 -31.91
CA THR A 52 12.22 -3.37 -31.56
C THR A 52 11.60 -3.00 -30.23
N GLY A 53 10.68 -3.81 -29.69
CA GLY A 53 9.90 -3.50 -28.51
C GLY A 53 8.87 -2.39 -28.73
N LEU A 54 8.40 -1.80 -27.66
CA LEU A 54 7.53 -0.62 -27.70
C LEU A 54 8.33 0.65 -28.02
N SER A 55 7.67 1.63 -28.63
CA SER A 55 8.23 2.98 -28.67
C SER A 55 8.09 3.67 -27.33
N GLN A 56 8.96 4.63 -27.00
CA GLN A 56 8.88 5.43 -25.77
C GLN A 56 7.53 6.15 -25.63
N ALA A 57 6.98 6.66 -26.74
CA ALA A 57 5.68 7.32 -26.76
C ALA A 57 4.54 6.36 -26.40
N GLU A 58 4.60 5.12 -26.89
CA GLU A 58 3.61 4.09 -26.57
C GLU A 58 3.75 3.60 -25.14
N ALA A 59 4.96 3.38 -24.66
CA ALA A 59 5.22 3.00 -23.27
C ALA A 59 4.66 4.05 -22.30
N LYS A 60 4.86 5.35 -22.57
CA LYS A 60 4.28 6.43 -21.77
C LYS A 60 2.75 6.41 -21.77
N ARG A 61 2.12 6.25 -22.95
CA ARG A 61 0.65 6.13 -23.04
C ARG A 61 0.10 4.93 -22.25
N ARG A 62 0.83 3.81 -22.25
CA ARG A 62 0.46 2.63 -21.47
C ARG A 62 0.66 2.85 -19.99
N LEU A 63 1.70 3.55 -19.58
CA LEU A 63 1.91 3.92 -18.18
C LEU A 63 0.74 4.80 -17.67
N ASP A 64 0.32 5.79 -18.46
CA ASP A 64 -0.84 6.64 -18.13
C ASP A 64 -2.15 5.84 -18.06
N LYS A 65 -2.29 4.79 -18.89
CA LYS A 65 -3.49 3.96 -18.97
C LYS A 65 -3.57 2.88 -17.89
N TYR A 66 -2.48 2.16 -17.64
CA TYR A 66 -2.44 1.00 -16.75
C TYR A 66 -1.94 1.35 -15.35
N GLY A 67 -1.35 2.53 -15.17
CA GLY A 67 -0.71 2.96 -13.94
C GLY A 67 0.69 2.36 -13.73
N PRO A 68 1.38 2.76 -12.65
CA PRO A 68 2.71 2.26 -12.31
C PRO A 68 2.69 0.77 -11.96
N ASN A 69 3.79 0.09 -12.26
CA ASN A 69 3.98 -1.32 -11.91
C ASN A 69 4.36 -1.45 -10.43
N GLU A 70 3.37 -1.23 -9.57
CA GLU A 70 3.49 -1.31 -8.12
C GLU A 70 2.35 -2.15 -7.55
N LEU A 71 2.62 -2.80 -6.44
CA LEU A 71 1.56 -3.42 -5.64
C LEU A 71 0.79 -2.32 -4.92
N ALA A 72 -0.53 -2.46 -4.83
CA ALA A 72 -1.37 -1.49 -4.13
C ALA A 72 -0.89 -1.36 -2.68
N SER A 73 -0.36 -0.19 -2.34
CA SER A 73 -0.09 0.19 -0.96
C SER A 73 -1.36 0.79 -0.36
N ALA A 74 -1.52 0.68 0.96
CA ALA A 74 -2.59 1.38 1.65
C ALA A 74 -2.54 2.88 1.29
N PRO A 75 -3.69 3.51 1.03
CA PRO A 75 -3.71 4.93 0.67
C PRO A 75 -3.03 5.76 1.76
N PRO A 76 -2.22 6.77 1.39
CA PRO A 76 -1.52 7.57 2.36
C PRO A 76 -2.50 8.22 3.34
N VAL A 77 -2.22 8.08 4.63
CA VAL A 77 -3.05 8.64 5.69
C VAL A 77 -3.06 10.17 5.55
N PRO A 78 -4.23 10.83 5.46
CA PRO A 78 -4.30 12.26 5.29
C PRO A 78 -3.64 13.00 6.46
N LYS A 79 -2.95 14.10 6.19
CA LYS A 79 -2.13 14.86 7.15
C LYS A 79 -2.88 15.23 8.43
N TRP A 80 -4.16 15.61 8.32
CA TRP A 80 -4.97 15.95 9.49
C TRP A 80 -5.24 14.74 10.39
N LYS A 81 -5.34 13.53 9.83
CA LYS A 81 -5.54 12.29 10.60
C LYS A 81 -4.27 11.93 11.36
N LYS A 82 -3.10 12.06 10.75
CA LYS A 82 -1.80 11.91 11.42
C LYS A 82 -1.64 12.87 12.59
N PHE A 83 -2.06 14.13 12.41
CA PHE A 83 -2.06 15.11 13.50
C PHE A 83 -3.00 14.70 14.64
N LEU A 84 -4.21 14.21 14.34
CA LEU A 84 -5.12 13.71 15.37
C LEU A 84 -4.63 12.44 16.05
N GLU A 85 -3.83 11.63 15.38
CA GLU A 85 -3.22 10.43 15.98
C GLU A 85 -2.26 10.76 17.11
N GLN A 86 -1.65 11.94 17.10
CA GLN A 86 -0.81 12.43 18.22
C GLN A 86 -1.60 12.54 19.53
N PHE A 87 -2.93 12.68 19.45
CA PHE A 87 -3.79 12.78 20.64
C PHE A 87 -4.28 11.42 21.16
N LYS A 88 -3.89 10.30 20.54
CA LYS A 88 -4.26 8.95 20.99
C LYS A 88 -3.30 8.38 22.04
N ASP A 89 -2.24 9.12 22.41
CA ASP A 89 -1.30 8.68 23.44
C ASP A 89 -1.98 8.66 24.82
N PRO A 90 -1.80 7.59 25.63
CA PRO A 90 -2.36 7.51 26.97
C PRO A 90 -1.98 8.69 27.88
N LEU A 91 -0.77 9.24 27.72
CA LEU A 91 -0.33 10.43 28.48
C LEU A 91 -1.14 11.67 28.10
N VAL A 92 -1.50 11.82 26.82
CA VAL A 92 -2.35 12.92 26.34
C VAL A 92 -3.75 12.81 26.92
N TYR A 93 -4.33 11.61 27.01
CA TYR A 93 -5.62 11.41 27.65
C TYR A 93 -5.60 11.81 29.15
N LEU A 94 -4.49 11.52 29.84
CA LEU A 94 -4.33 11.91 31.23
C LEU A 94 -4.25 13.44 31.36
N LEU A 95 -3.52 14.12 30.49
CA LEU A 95 -3.45 15.58 30.46
C LEU A 95 -4.80 16.23 30.09
N LEU A 96 -5.56 15.63 29.16
CA LEU A 96 -6.91 16.07 28.83
C LEU A 96 -7.87 15.93 30.02
N ALA A 97 -7.75 14.82 30.77
CA ALA A 97 -8.52 14.63 32.01
C ALA A 97 -8.15 15.68 33.08
N ALA A 98 -6.85 15.96 33.27
CA ALA A 98 -6.37 17.02 34.16
C ALA A 98 -6.90 18.40 33.71
N THR A 99 -6.88 18.70 32.44
CA THR A 99 -7.47 19.94 31.89
C THR A 99 -8.96 20.03 32.21
N GLY A 100 -9.70 18.93 32.05
CA GLY A 100 -11.12 18.86 32.38
C GLY A 100 -11.38 19.15 33.88
N ILE A 101 -10.59 18.51 34.78
CA ILE A 101 -10.69 18.75 36.23
C ILE A 101 -10.39 20.22 36.57
N SER A 102 -9.30 20.78 36.01
CA SER A 102 -8.93 22.18 36.24
C SER A 102 -10.01 23.14 35.78
N LEU A 103 -10.65 22.90 34.62
CA LEU A 103 -11.77 23.72 34.12
C LEU A 103 -12.99 23.61 35.06
N VAL A 104 -13.32 22.41 35.52
CA VAL A 104 -14.45 22.21 36.46
C VAL A 104 -14.18 22.91 37.77
N ALA A 105 -12.97 22.80 38.33
CA ALA A 105 -12.58 23.49 39.56
C ALA A 105 -12.71 25.00 39.41
N TRP A 106 -12.16 25.57 38.34
CA TRP A 106 -12.28 27.00 38.04
C TRP A 106 -13.75 27.46 37.88
N PHE A 107 -14.59 26.61 37.25
CA PHE A 107 -16.02 26.94 37.08
C PHE A 107 -16.75 26.92 38.40
N ILE A 108 -16.46 25.97 39.30
CA ILE A 108 -17.06 25.90 40.66
C ILE A 108 -16.63 27.10 41.50
N GLU A 109 -15.34 27.45 41.46
CA GLU A 109 -14.82 28.62 42.20
C GLU A 109 -15.46 29.91 41.74
N ARG A 110 -15.62 30.10 40.43
CA ARG A 110 -16.30 31.27 39.84
C ARG A 110 -17.78 31.31 40.16
N ALA A 111 -18.45 30.16 40.21
CA ALA A 111 -19.87 30.07 40.54
C ALA A 111 -20.15 30.41 42.03
N ASN A 112 -19.19 30.13 42.93
CA ASN A 112 -19.23 30.37 44.35
C ASN A 112 -18.60 31.69 44.78
N ALA A 113 -18.04 32.47 43.85
CA ALA A 113 -17.42 33.75 44.15
C ALA A 113 -18.40 34.75 44.69
N VAL A 114 -18.17 35.25 45.91
CA VAL A 114 -18.97 36.28 46.57
C VAL A 114 -18.70 37.64 45.90
N PRO A 115 -19.71 38.43 45.52
CA PRO A 115 -19.49 39.75 44.95
C PRO A 115 -18.70 40.63 45.91
N GLY A 116 -17.43 41.01 45.56
CA GLY A 116 -16.58 41.88 46.35
C GLY A 116 -15.38 41.21 47.02
N ALA A 117 -15.21 39.90 46.91
CA ALA A 117 -13.98 39.23 47.36
C ALA A 117 -12.91 39.30 46.23
N GLU A 118 -11.77 39.95 46.51
CA GLU A 118 -10.57 39.91 45.65
C GLU A 118 -9.99 38.50 45.77
N GLY A 119 -10.26 37.59 44.80
CA GLY A 119 -9.67 36.26 44.94
C GLY A 119 -9.96 35.24 43.84
N GLY A 120 -10.86 35.50 42.87
CA GLY A 120 -11.09 34.54 41.79
C GLY A 120 -10.19 34.83 40.55
N GLU A 121 -9.38 33.87 40.14
CA GLU A 121 -8.62 34.00 38.92
C GLU A 121 -9.58 34.24 37.75
N ALA A 122 -9.36 35.34 37.01
CA ALA A 122 -10.24 35.73 35.89
C ALA A 122 -10.24 34.68 34.73
N LEU A 123 -9.14 33.91 34.61
CA LEU A 123 -8.90 32.93 33.58
C LEU A 123 -8.38 31.61 34.18
N PRO A 124 -8.75 30.46 33.61
CA PRO A 124 -8.22 29.16 34.04
C PRO A 124 -6.80 28.95 33.53
N PHE A 125 -5.83 29.62 34.13
CA PHE A 125 -4.43 29.61 33.67
C PHE A 125 -3.84 28.20 33.61
N ASP A 126 -4.12 27.32 34.58
CA ASP A 126 -3.64 25.95 34.57
C ASP A 126 -4.14 25.17 33.37
N ALA A 127 -5.42 25.24 33.05
CA ALA A 127 -6.01 24.61 31.89
C ALA A 127 -5.41 25.16 30.58
N ILE A 128 -5.20 26.48 30.51
CA ILE A 128 -4.61 27.13 29.32
C ILE A 128 -3.17 26.63 29.11
N VAL A 129 -2.36 26.54 30.17
CA VAL A 129 -0.97 26.07 30.09
C VAL A 129 -0.93 24.60 29.65
N ILE A 130 -1.79 23.73 30.21
CA ILE A 130 -1.85 22.32 29.83
C ILE A 130 -2.24 22.20 28.35
N VAL A 131 -3.25 22.92 27.88
CA VAL A 131 -3.67 22.91 26.47
C VAL A 131 -2.54 23.41 25.56
N LEU A 132 -1.82 24.46 25.97
CA LEU A 132 -0.66 24.95 25.20
C LEU A 132 0.42 23.86 25.07
N ILE A 133 0.75 23.18 26.17
CA ILE A 133 1.71 22.07 26.18
C ILE A 133 1.25 20.95 25.24
N LEU A 134 -0.04 20.58 25.28
CA LEU A 134 -0.60 19.56 24.40
C LEU A 134 -0.47 19.93 22.92
N ILE A 135 -0.77 21.18 22.55
CA ILE A 135 -0.62 21.67 21.18
C ILE A 135 0.84 21.63 20.74
N VAL A 136 1.75 22.13 21.59
CA VAL A 136 3.19 22.11 21.28
C VAL A 136 3.70 20.69 21.11
N ASN A 137 3.32 19.76 21.99
CA ASN A 137 3.66 18.36 21.86
C ASN A 137 3.11 17.73 20.55
N ALA A 138 1.85 17.97 20.23
CA ALA A 138 1.24 17.45 19.00
C ALA A 138 1.95 18.00 17.73
N VAL A 139 2.30 19.27 17.73
CA VAL A 139 3.06 19.89 16.62
C VAL A 139 4.46 19.29 16.50
N LEU A 140 5.17 19.15 17.61
CA LEU A 140 6.51 18.55 17.62
C LEU A 140 6.47 17.10 17.18
N GLY A 141 5.53 16.29 17.69
CA GLY A 141 5.34 14.90 17.29
C GLY A 141 5.07 14.78 15.80
N TYR A 142 4.14 15.58 15.25
CA TYR A 142 3.85 15.61 13.83
C TYR A 142 5.08 15.96 12.97
N ILE A 143 5.88 16.97 13.40
CA ILE A 143 7.10 17.35 12.67
C ILE A 143 8.14 16.23 12.70
N GLN A 144 8.33 15.57 13.85
CA GLN A 144 9.28 14.48 14.00
C GLN A 144 8.88 13.27 13.14
N GLU A 145 7.61 12.87 13.18
CA GLU A 145 7.07 11.77 12.38
C GLU A 145 7.18 12.05 10.87
N SER A 146 6.78 13.26 10.44
CA SER A 146 6.89 13.66 9.03
C SER A 146 8.34 13.68 8.52
N LYS A 147 9.30 14.08 9.37
CA LYS A 147 10.74 14.02 9.01
C LYS A 147 11.25 12.59 8.93
N ALA A 148 10.82 11.72 9.84
CA ALA A 148 11.19 10.31 9.82
C ALA A 148 10.64 9.61 8.57
N GLU A 149 9.38 9.83 8.22
CA GLU A 149 8.77 9.32 7.00
C GLU A 149 9.51 9.80 5.74
N ALA A 150 9.79 11.10 5.64
CA ALA A 150 10.51 11.67 4.51
C ALA A 150 11.93 11.09 4.37
N ALA A 151 12.61 10.80 5.48
CA ALA A 151 13.92 10.14 5.46
C ALA A 151 13.84 8.70 4.94
N VAL A 152 12.82 7.94 5.37
CA VAL A 152 12.57 6.57 4.90
C VAL A 152 12.20 6.56 3.41
N GLU A 153 11.36 7.49 2.96
CA GLU A 153 10.98 7.64 1.55
C GLU A 153 12.19 8.00 0.67
N ALA A 154 13.04 8.93 1.12
CA ALA A 154 14.28 9.27 0.43
C ALA A 154 15.22 8.07 0.32
N LEU A 155 15.35 7.25 1.37
CA LEU A 155 16.16 6.05 1.35
C LEU A 155 15.59 4.99 0.38
N SER A 156 14.29 4.81 0.39
CA SER A 156 13.57 3.89 -0.50
C SER A 156 13.74 4.30 -1.98
N SER A 157 13.67 5.59 -2.28
CA SER A 157 13.86 6.09 -3.64
C SER A 157 15.29 5.90 -4.17
N MET A 158 16.30 5.93 -3.30
CA MET A 158 17.70 5.68 -3.70
C MET A 158 17.95 4.20 -4.06
N THR A 159 17.16 3.29 -3.57
CA THR A 159 17.24 1.84 -3.81
C THR A 159 16.17 1.33 -4.77
N ALA A 160 15.54 2.22 -5.55
CA ALA A 160 14.50 1.83 -6.50
C ALA A 160 15.00 0.72 -7.45
N PRO A 161 14.35 -0.43 -7.50
CA PRO A 161 14.77 -1.53 -8.34
C PRO A 161 14.66 -1.14 -9.81
N GLN A 162 15.64 -1.58 -10.61
CA GLN A 162 15.71 -1.30 -12.04
C GLN A 162 15.69 -2.60 -12.84
N THR A 163 15.21 -2.51 -14.07
CA THR A 163 15.14 -3.62 -15.02
C THR A 163 15.60 -3.17 -16.41
N ASN A 164 16.08 -4.11 -17.22
CA ASN A 164 16.44 -3.85 -18.60
C ASN A 164 15.25 -4.13 -19.51
N VAL A 165 14.89 -3.18 -20.37
CA VAL A 165 13.84 -3.32 -21.35
C VAL A 165 14.34 -3.01 -22.75
N LEU A 166 13.70 -3.60 -23.75
CA LEU A 166 13.94 -3.28 -25.15
C LEU A 166 12.83 -2.33 -25.63
N ARG A 167 13.20 -1.08 -25.92
CA ARG A 167 12.33 -0.05 -26.50
C ARG A 167 13.03 0.63 -27.68
N ASP A 168 12.27 0.99 -28.71
CA ASP A 168 12.81 1.60 -29.94
C ASP A 168 14.07 0.89 -30.51
N GLY A 169 14.11 -0.45 -30.37
CA GLY A 169 15.24 -1.28 -30.83
C GLY A 169 16.49 -1.20 -29.94
N LYS A 170 16.45 -0.54 -28.80
CA LYS A 170 17.58 -0.38 -27.88
C LYS A 170 17.24 -0.96 -26.50
N ILE A 171 18.23 -1.60 -25.90
CA ILE A 171 18.14 -2.04 -24.49
C ILE A 171 18.44 -0.83 -23.62
N GLU A 172 17.53 -0.48 -22.75
CA GLU A 172 17.67 0.59 -21.78
C GLU A 172 17.33 0.09 -20.37
N ARG A 173 17.90 0.74 -19.36
CA ARG A 173 17.66 0.43 -17.97
C ARG A 173 16.65 1.45 -17.41
N ILE A 174 15.51 0.96 -16.95
CA ILE A 174 14.43 1.78 -16.40
C ILE A 174 14.09 1.35 -14.98
N ASN A 175 13.39 2.20 -14.24
CA ASN A 175 12.82 1.79 -12.95
C ASN A 175 11.73 0.73 -13.17
N THR A 176 11.63 -0.24 -12.29
CA THR A 176 10.61 -1.30 -12.41
C THR A 176 9.18 -0.76 -12.40
N VAL A 177 8.95 0.37 -11.76
CA VAL A 177 7.66 1.06 -11.71
C VAL A 177 7.19 1.56 -13.08
N ASP A 178 8.12 1.81 -14.00
CA ASP A 178 7.84 2.32 -15.35
C ASP A 178 7.62 1.21 -16.38
N VAL A 179 7.64 -0.07 -15.96
CA VAL A 179 7.37 -1.22 -16.82
C VAL A 179 5.87 -1.31 -17.11
N VAL A 180 5.53 -1.51 -18.37
CA VAL A 180 4.13 -1.56 -18.83
C VAL A 180 3.82 -2.86 -19.59
N PRO A 181 2.56 -3.29 -19.65
CA PRO A 181 2.16 -4.43 -20.48
C PRO A 181 2.57 -4.21 -21.94
N GLY A 182 3.23 -5.21 -22.53
CA GLY A 182 3.82 -5.15 -23.87
C GLY A 182 5.29 -4.74 -23.91
N ASP A 183 5.91 -4.30 -22.80
CA ASP A 183 7.36 -4.15 -22.76
C ASP A 183 8.06 -5.50 -22.97
N ILE A 184 9.25 -5.45 -23.51
CA ILE A 184 10.13 -6.61 -23.60
C ILE A 184 11.19 -6.47 -22.52
N ILE A 185 11.10 -7.29 -21.46
CA ILE A 185 12.14 -7.37 -20.44
C ILE A 185 13.26 -8.26 -20.89
N VAL A 186 14.50 -7.81 -20.63
CA VAL A 186 15.74 -8.54 -20.92
C VAL A 186 16.31 -9.02 -19.59
N LEU A 187 16.39 -10.33 -19.44
CA LEU A 187 16.76 -11.00 -18.22
C LEU A 187 18.18 -11.57 -18.32
N GLY A 188 18.99 -11.31 -17.31
CA GLY A 188 20.33 -11.86 -17.11
C GLY A 188 20.49 -12.45 -15.72
N GLU A 189 21.56 -13.21 -15.52
CA GLU A 189 21.90 -13.80 -14.23
C GLU A 189 22.03 -12.73 -13.14
N GLY A 190 21.35 -12.94 -11.99
CA GLY A 190 21.29 -11.99 -10.87
C GLY A 190 20.16 -10.99 -10.98
N ASP A 191 19.46 -10.88 -12.12
CA ASP A 191 18.34 -9.95 -12.26
C ASP A 191 17.09 -10.43 -11.49
N SER A 192 16.33 -9.48 -10.98
CA SER A 192 14.98 -9.72 -10.47
C SER A 192 13.97 -9.52 -11.60
N VAL A 193 13.01 -10.41 -11.69
CA VAL A 193 11.90 -10.31 -12.65
C VAL A 193 10.92 -9.26 -12.16
N SER A 194 10.70 -8.21 -12.94
CA SER A 194 9.95 -7.01 -12.57
C SER A 194 8.45 -7.07 -12.85
N ALA A 195 8.00 -8.03 -13.66
CA ALA A 195 6.60 -8.18 -14.07
C ALA A 195 6.33 -9.61 -14.56
N ASP A 196 5.06 -10.00 -14.66
CA ASP A 196 4.72 -11.28 -15.29
C ASP A 196 4.88 -11.19 -16.80
N GLY A 197 5.52 -12.19 -17.40
CA GLY A 197 5.82 -12.15 -18.83
C GLY A 197 5.84 -13.51 -19.50
N ARG A 198 5.57 -13.52 -20.83
CA ARG A 198 5.67 -14.67 -21.73
C ARG A 198 7.04 -14.70 -22.37
N LEU A 199 7.83 -15.75 -22.10
CA LEU A 199 9.14 -15.95 -22.70
C LEU A 199 9.04 -16.23 -24.19
N PHE A 200 9.90 -15.59 -24.98
CA PHE A 200 10.09 -15.89 -26.41
C PHE A 200 11.55 -16.18 -26.76
N ALA A 201 12.49 -15.90 -25.85
CA ALA A 201 13.89 -16.30 -25.97
C ALA A 201 14.38 -16.75 -24.59
N ALA A 202 15.11 -17.86 -24.54
CA ALA A 202 15.74 -18.38 -23.34
C ALA A 202 17.00 -19.16 -23.71
N ALA A 203 18.13 -18.85 -23.04
CA ALA A 203 19.37 -19.56 -23.19
C ALA A 203 19.81 -20.06 -21.81
N SER A 204 19.58 -21.35 -21.54
CA SER A 204 19.87 -22.00 -20.25
C SER A 204 19.25 -21.27 -19.06
N LEU A 205 18.12 -20.60 -19.26
CA LEU A 205 17.48 -19.76 -18.26
C LEU A 205 16.91 -20.61 -17.11
N ARG A 206 17.31 -20.28 -15.88
CA ARG A 206 16.76 -20.85 -14.64
C ARG A 206 16.34 -19.73 -13.70
N ILE A 207 15.19 -19.89 -13.09
CA ILE A 207 14.58 -18.87 -12.23
C ILE A 207 14.21 -19.51 -10.88
N ALA A 208 14.60 -18.84 -9.80
CA ALA A 208 14.17 -19.19 -8.44
C ALA A 208 12.77 -18.63 -8.22
N GLU A 209 11.79 -19.51 -8.08
CA GLU A 209 10.37 -19.17 -7.90
C GLU A 209 9.86 -19.52 -6.50
N ALA A 210 10.76 -19.73 -5.55
CA ALA A 210 10.44 -20.13 -4.18
C ALA A 210 9.44 -19.19 -3.48
N SER A 211 9.50 -17.90 -3.77
CA SER A 211 8.59 -16.89 -3.23
C SER A 211 7.13 -17.08 -3.66
N LEU A 212 6.90 -17.75 -4.79
CA LEU A 212 5.57 -17.97 -5.38
C LEU A 212 5.09 -19.41 -5.23
N THR A 213 6.00 -20.37 -5.36
CA THR A 213 5.65 -21.82 -5.42
C THR A 213 6.01 -22.55 -4.14
N GLY A 214 6.89 -21.99 -3.31
CA GLY A 214 7.46 -22.64 -2.14
C GLY A 214 8.59 -23.64 -2.47
N GLU A 215 8.87 -23.90 -3.75
CA GLU A 215 9.90 -24.83 -4.19
C GLU A 215 11.27 -24.16 -4.23
N SER A 216 12.25 -24.70 -3.50
CA SER A 216 13.59 -24.10 -3.37
C SER A 216 14.48 -24.32 -4.61
N VAL A 217 14.14 -25.29 -5.49
CA VAL A 217 14.95 -25.60 -6.66
C VAL A 217 14.62 -24.68 -7.82
N PRO A 218 15.62 -24.00 -8.44
CA PRO A 218 15.37 -23.15 -9.60
C PRO A 218 14.77 -23.91 -10.78
N VAL A 219 13.70 -23.35 -11.36
CA VAL A 219 12.95 -23.92 -12.48
C VAL A 219 13.62 -23.58 -13.80
N GLY A 220 13.88 -24.59 -14.63
CA GLY A 220 14.38 -24.40 -16.00
C GLY A 220 13.29 -23.85 -16.91
N LYS A 221 13.55 -22.72 -17.58
CA LYS A 221 12.57 -22.05 -18.44
C LYS A 221 12.76 -22.40 -19.91
N LYS A 222 11.66 -22.43 -20.64
CA LYS A 222 11.56 -22.77 -22.07
C LYS A 222 10.63 -21.80 -22.78
N THR A 223 10.69 -21.79 -24.11
CA THR A 223 9.83 -20.92 -24.93
C THR A 223 8.63 -21.63 -25.54
N ASP A 224 8.57 -22.97 -25.42
CA ASP A 224 7.51 -23.79 -26.00
C ASP A 224 6.14 -23.43 -25.45
N THR A 225 5.13 -23.44 -26.31
CA THR A 225 3.73 -23.22 -25.91
C THR A 225 3.22 -24.43 -25.12
N LEU A 226 2.51 -24.20 -24.02
CA LEU A 226 1.91 -25.28 -23.24
C LEU A 226 0.63 -25.77 -23.92
N ALA A 227 0.47 -27.10 -23.94
CA ALA A 227 -0.71 -27.72 -24.58
C ALA A 227 -1.99 -27.56 -23.72
N GLN A 228 -1.84 -27.35 -22.40
CA GLN A 228 -2.94 -27.17 -21.45
C GLN A 228 -2.53 -26.27 -20.29
N ALA A 229 -3.52 -25.69 -19.62
CA ALA A 229 -3.27 -24.87 -18.43
C ALA A 229 -2.60 -25.71 -17.34
N LYS A 230 -1.58 -25.13 -16.72
CA LYS A 230 -0.79 -25.77 -15.66
C LYS A 230 -0.80 -24.91 -14.39
N ALA A 231 -0.46 -25.55 -13.27
CA ALA A 231 -0.17 -24.84 -12.03
C ALA A 231 0.96 -23.82 -12.25
N LEU A 232 1.04 -22.80 -11.39
CA LEU A 232 1.95 -21.67 -11.59
C LEU A 232 3.42 -22.10 -11.75
N GLY A 233 3.91 -22.99 -10.87
CA GLY A 233 5.28 -23.50 -10.90
C GLY A 233 5.61 -24.35 -12.13
N ASP A 234 4.61 -24.92 -12.80
CA ASP A 234 4.77 -25.74 -14.01
C ASP A 234 4.75 -24.95 -15.32
N ARG A 235 4.54 -23.62 -15.25
CA ARG A 235 4.51 -22.73 -16.41
C ARG A 235 5.92 -22.35 -16.85
N ALA A 236 6.63 -23.33 -17.43
CA ALA A 236 8.02 -23.16 -17.83
C ALA A 236 8.25 -22.04 -18.89
N ASN A 237 7.21 -21.61 -19.59
CA ASN A 237 7.28 -20.56 -20.62
C ASN A 237 6.86 -19.15 -20.14
N MET A 238 6.63 -19.02 -18.83
CA MET A 238 6.31 -17.75 -18.18
C MET A 238 7.40 -17.38 -17.17
N VAL A 239 7.52 -16.09 -16.93
CA VAL A 239 8.28 -15.50 -15.81
C VAL A 239 7.33 -14.70 -14.95
N PHE A 240 7.63 -14.60 -13.66
CA PHE A 240 6.73 -14.01 -12.67
C PHE A 240 7.42 -12.92 -11.86
N ASN A 241 6.69 -11.87 -11.56
CA ASN A 241 7.16 -10.78 -10.71
C ASN A 241 7.65 -11.29 -9.35
N GLY A 242 8.73 -10.71 -8.82
CA GLY A 242 9.28 -11.05 -7.50
C GLY A 242 10.10 -12.34 -7.47
N THR A 243 10.39 -12.94 -8.62
CA THR A 243 11.31 -14.07 -8.78
C THR A 243 12.69 -13.59 -9.23
N SER A 244 13.73 -14.43 -9.15
CA SER A 244 15.11 -14.05 -9.52
C SER A 244 15.76 -15.03 -10.47
N VAL A 245 16.51 -14.51 -11.44
CA VAL A 245 17.28 -15.28 -12.40
C VAL A 245 18.53 -15.83 -11.73
N THR A 246 18.65 -17.15 -11.66
CA THR A 246 19.81 -17.81 -11.06
C THR A 246 20.87 -18.22 -12.06
N GLN A 247 20.47 -18.36 -13.33
CA GLN A 247 21.39 -18.77 -14.40
C GLN A 247 20.81 -18.40 -15.77
N GLY A 248 21.69 -18.11 -16.73
CA GLY A 248 21.34 -17.93 -18.13
C GLY A 248 20.72 -16.57 -18.45
N THR A 249 20.14 -16.47 -19.65
CA THR A 249 19.53 -15.24 -20.15
C THR A 249 18.19 -15.51 -20.83
N GLY A 250 17.33 -14.49 -20.88
CA GLY A 250 16.05 -14.62 -21.55
C GLY A 250 15.45 -13.28 -21.94
N ARG A 251 14.41 -13.35 -22.81
CA ARG A 251 13.56 -12.20 -23.12
C ARG A 251 12.11 -12.59 -22.97
N ALA A 252 11.33 -11.74 -22.34
CA ALA A 252 9.92 -11.97 -22.12
C ALA A 252 9.08 -10.73 -22.47
N ILE A 253 7.91 -10.96 -23.02
CA ILE A 253 6.89 -9.93 -23.25
C ILE A 253 6.11 -9.78 -21.96
N VAL A 254 6.07 -8.59 -21.38
CA VAL A 254 5.28 -8.28 -20.20
C VAL A 254 3.80 -8.42 -20.51
N THR A 255 3.13 -9.29 -19.78
CA THR A 255 1.69 -9.57 -19.93
C THR A 255 0.86 -8.94 -18.84
N SER A 256 1.43 -8.77 -17.64
CA SER A 256 0.74 -8.18 -16.49
C SER A 256 1.72 -7.42 -15.60
N THR A 257 1.24 -6.31 -15.01
CA THR A 257 2.00 -5.44 -14.11
C THR A 257 1.20 -5.17 -12.83
N GLY A 258 1.87 -4.73 -11.76
CA GLY A 258 1.25 -4.33 -10.49
C GLY A 258 0.31 -5.38 -9.91
N MET A 259 -0.88 -4.97 -9.53
CA MET A 259 -1.92 -5.86 -8.98
C MET A 259 -2.43 -6.92 -9.97
N GLY A 260 -2.19 -6.77 -11.27
CA GLY A 260 -2.50 -7.77 -12.28
C GLY A 260 -1.56 -8.97 -12.30
N THR A 261 -0.39 -8.89 -11.67
CA THR A 261 0.59 -9.99 -11.57
C THR A 261 0.10 -11.10 -10.62
N GLN A 262 0.74 -12.27 -10.65
CA GLN A 262 0.41 -13.34 -9.70
C GLN A 262 0.68 -12.93 -8.25
N VAL A 263 1.79 -12.20 -8.01
CA VAL A 263 2.08 -11.62 -6.69
C VAL A 263 1.02 -10.60 -6.29
N GLY A 264 0.58 -9.75 -7.23
CA GLY A 264 -0.49 -8.78 -6.99
C GLY A 264 -1.80 -9.44 -6.57
N LYS A 265 -2.19 -10.52 -7.24
CA LYS A 265 -3.40 -11.30 -6.86
C LYS A 265 -3.30 -11.93 -5.47
N ILE A 266 -2.10 -12.41 -5.08
CA ILE A 266 -1.86 -12.92 -3.73
C ILE A 266 -1.95 -11.78 -2.71
N ALA A 267 -1.37 -10.63 -3.02
CA ALA A 267 -1.43 -9.44 -2.15
C ALA A 267 -2.87 -8.96 -1.93
N ASP A 268 -3.71 -8.97 -2.98
CA ASP A 268 -5.13 -8.62 -2.89
C ASP A 268 -5.91 -9.56 -1.96
N LEU A 269 -5.65 -10.86 -2.07
CA LEU A 269 -6.25 -11.86 -1.18
C LEU A 269 -5.82 -11.69 0.29
N LEU A 270 -4.56 -11.28 0.53
CA LEU A 270 -4.06 -11.03 1.88
C LEU A 270 -4.61 -9.73 2.48
N GLN A 271 -4.79 -8.68 1.66
CA GLN A 271 -5.38 -7.40 2.12
C GLN A 271 -6.86 -7.55 2.51
N ALA A 272 -7.57 -8.52 1.95
CA ALA A 272 -8.95 -8.83 2.34
C ALA A 272 -9.05 -9.48 3.73
N THR A 273 -7.92 -9.87 4.34
CA THR A 273 -7.86 -10.45 5.68
C THR A 273 -7.63 -9.32 6.68
N GLU A 274 -8.52 -9.15 7.67
CA GLU A 274 -8.37 -8.15 8.73
C GLU A 274 -7.05 -8.35 9.49
N ASP A 275 -6.36 -7.24 9.81
CA ASP A 275 -5.16 -7.25 10.64
C ASP A 275 -5.53 -7.66 12.08
N ASP A 276 -5.30 -8.90 12.44
CA ASP A 276 -5.44 -9.37 13.81
C ASP A 276 -4.34 -8.79 14.70
N GLU A 277 -4.74 -8.17 15.83
CA GLU A 277 -3.79 -7.72 16.84
C GLU A 277 -2.90 -8.87 17.31
N THR A 278 -1.59 -8.63 17.34
CA THR A 278 -0.65 -9.63 17.87
C THR A 278 -0.92 -9.94 19.35
N PRO A 279 -0.59 -11.14 19.85
CA PRO A 279 -0.74 -11.47 21.29
C PRO A 279 -0.08 -10.45 22.22
N LEU A 280 1.10 -9.96 21.85
CA LEU A 280 1.82 -8.91 22.59
C LEU A 280 1.04 -7.59 22.63
N GLN A 281 0.45 -7.17 21.51
CA GLN A 281 -0.39 -5.96 21.48
C GLN A 281 -1.61 -6.10 22.37
N LYS A 282 -2.26 -7.26 22.38
CA LYS A 282 -3.41 -7.54 23.27
C LYS A 282 -3.03 -7.44 24.74
N GLU A 283 -1.89 -8.01 25.14
CA GLU A 283 -1.39 -7.91 26.50
C GLU A 283 -0.98 -6.48 26.87
N MET A 284 -0.28 -5.77 25.99
CA MET A 284 0.08 -4.35 26.18
C MET A 284 -1.16 -3.47 26.34
N ASN A 285 -2.18 -3.67 25.53
CA ASN A 285 -3.46 -2.97 25.63
C ASN A 285 -4.18 -3.27 26.97
N TYR A 286 -4.11 -4.51 27.45
CA TYR A 286 -4.66 -4.89 28.76
C TYR A 286 -3.93 -4.20 29.91
N VAL A 287 -2.60 -4.24 29.94
CA VAL A 287 -1.77 -3.57 30.96
C VAL A 287 -1.98 -2.05 30.94
N SER A 288 -2.05 -1.45 29.74
CA SER A 288 -2.33 -0.01 29.59
C SER A 288 -3.69 0.38 30.16
N LYS A 289 -4.72 -0.44 29.94
CA LYS A 289 -6.06 -0.21 30.52
C LYS A 289 -6.05 -0.30 32.04
N ILE A 290 -5.34 -1.27 32.64
CA ILE A 290 -5.21 -1.40 34.10
C ILE A 290 -4.49 -0.19 34.66
N LEU A 291 -3.33 0.18 34.14
CA LEU A 291 -2.57 1.33 34.58
C LEU A 291 -3.37 2.64 34.46
N GLY A 292 -4.02 2.84 33.32
CA GLY A 292 -4.87 4.01 33.10
C GLY A 292 -6.03 4.09 34.09
N SER A 293 -6.71 2.96 34.37
CA SER A 293 -7.80 2.93 35.34
C SER A 293 -7.29 3.18 36.78
N ALA A 294 -6.13 2.62 37.14
CA ALA A 294 -5.52 2.86 38.47
C ALA A 294 -5.17 4.34 38.68
N VAL A 295 -4.59 4.99 37.67
CA VAL A 295 -4.29 6.43 37.69
C VAL A 295 -5.57 7.27 37.81
N CYS A 296 -6.62 6.93 37.07
CA CYS A 296 -7.91 7.63 37.15
C CYS A 296 -8.53 7.49 38.58
N ILE A 297 -8.46 6.29 39.18
CA ILE A 297 -8.97 6.07 40.54
C ILE A 297 -8.18 6.91 41.55
N ILE A 298 -6.85 6.93 41.48
CA ILE A 298 -6.01 7.74 42.36
C ILE A 298 -6.32 9.22 42.19
N ALA A 299 -6.46 9.71 40.96
CA ALA A 299 -6.77 11.11 40.69
C ALA A 299 -8.16 11.56 41.20
N VAL A 300 -9.12 10.63 41.35
CA VAL A 300 -10.45 10.92 41.93
C VAL A 300 -10.45 10.90 43.45
N VAL A 301 -9.56 10.11 44.08
CA VAL A 301 -9.48 9.95 45.53
C VAL A 301 -8.65 11.07 46.17
N VAL A 302 -7.69 11.62 45.47
CA VAL A 302 -6.85 12.77 45.92
C VAL A 302 -7.54 14.09 45.62
#